data_1c1b9d2714db8d3266ca0acafc4c0db6
#
_entry.id   1c1b9d2714db8d3266ca0acafc4c0db6
#
_cell.length_a   1.000
_cell.length_b   1.000
_cell.length_c   1.000
_cell.angle_alpha   90.00
_cell.angle_beta   90.00
_cell.angle_gamma   90.00
#
_symmetry.space_group_name_H-M   'P 1'
#
loop_
_entity.id
_entity.type
_entity.pdbx_description
1 polymer ?
#
loop_
_entity_poly.entity_id
_entity_poly.type
_entity_poly.pdbx_seq_one_letter_code
_entity_poly.pdbx_strand_id
1 'polypeptide(L)'
;VVTPGKTPSDPPSDAVILFDGGDLSKEWTNAKGGKPGWKVENKCVTIIKGAGDIKTKRVFEDCQLHIEWRSPEQVEGEGQGRGNSGIFLQERYEVQILDSYNNRTYRNGQAASIYKQYAPLVNVCKAPGEWQIYDIIYTAPRFRDDGTYFTPPMITVIHNGVLVQNHVKLRG
;
A
#
# COMPACT_ATOMS: atom_id res chain seq x y z
N VAL A 1 5.86 -26.66 -5.39
CA VAL A 1 6.90 -26.21 -4.44
C VAL A 1 7.20 -24.75 -4.74
N VAL A 2 7.13 -23.86 -3.76
CA VAL A 2 7.49 -22.45 -3.89
C VAL A 2 8.95 -22.29 -3.46
N THR A 3 9.74 -21.60 -4.28
CA THR A 3 11.13 -21.26 -3.96
C THR A 3 11.16 -19.84 -3.43
N PRO A 4 11.70 -19.58 -2.24
CA PRO A 4 11.85 -18.22 -1.71
C PRO A 4 12.81 -17.40 -2.57
N GLY A 5 12.68 -16.08 -2.52
CA GLY A 5 13.65 -15.16 -3.08
C GLY A 5 15.03 -15.32 -2.45
N LYS A 6 16.07 -14.87 -3.13
CA LYS A 6 17.46 -14.94 -2.61
C LYS A 6 17.70 -13.97 -1.47
N THR A 7 16.99 -12.85 -1.47
CA THR A 7 16.98 -11.86 -0.40
C THR A 7 15.55 -11.58 0.03
N PRO A 8 15.30 -10.93 1.18
CA PRO A 8 13.94 -10.59 1.62
C PRO A 8 13.16 -9.67 0.66
N SER A 9 13.84 -8.92 -0.21
CA SER A 9 13.24 -8.04 -1.21
C SER A 9 13.03 -8.73 -2.58
N ASP A 10 13.56 -9.94 -2.77
CA ASP A 10 13.32 -10.68 -4.01
C ASP A 10 11.98 -11.42 -3.94
N PRO A 11 11.20 -11.42 -5.02
CA PRO A 11 9.93 -12.14 -5.03
C PRO A 11 10.11 -13.64 -4.98
N PRO A 12 9.25 -14.39 -4.27
CA PRO A 12 9.20 -15.85 -4.36
C PRO A 12 8.74 -16.31 -5.75
N SER A 13 8.98 -17.57 -6.07
CA SER A 13 8.77 -18.11 -7.43
C SER A 13 7.31 -18.11 -7.91
N ASP A 14 6.35 -17.92 -7.02
CA ASP A 14 4.90 -17.85 -7.29
C ASP A 14 4.36 -16.44 -7.21
N ALA A 15 5.20 -15.43 -7.03
CA ALA A 15 4.78 -14.05 -6.94
C ALA A 15 4.20 -13.55 -8.27
N VAL A 16 3.13 -12.79 -8.17
CA VAL A 16 2.60 -11.99 -9.26
C VAL A 16 3.33 -10.65 -9.26
N ILE A 17 4.14 -10.41 -10.26
CA ILE A 17 4.91 -9.16 -10.38
C ILE A 17 4.01 -8.08 -10.94
N LEU A 18 3.62 -7.12 -10.09
CA LEU A 18 2.75 -6.00 -10.47
C LEU A 18 3.53 -4.88 -11.16
N PHE A 19 4.83 -4.76 -10.90
CA PHE A 19 5.72 -3.81 -11.57
C PHE A 19 7.17 -4.29 -11.45
N ASP A 20 7.86 -4.34 -12.59
CA ASP A 20 9.25 -4.81 -12.72
C ASP A 20 10.24 -3.70 -13.14
N GLY A 21 9.78 -2.44 -13.10
CA GLY A 21 10.55 -1.29 -13.61
C GLY A 21 10.31 -0.98 -15.08
N GLY A 22 9.45 -1.75 -15.75
CA GLY A 22 9.11 -1.60 -17.17
C GLY A 22 7.79 -0.87 -17.43
N ASP A 23 6.98 -1.40 -18.34
CA ASP A 23 5.70 -0.79 -18.72
C ASP A 23 4.62 -1.03 -17.65
N LEU A 24 4.26 0.05 -16.95
CA LEU A 24 3.21 0.05 -15.93
C LEU A 24 1.86 -0.43 -16.48
N SER A 25 1.58 -0.18 -17.76
CA SER A 25 0.30 -0.54 -18.38
C SER A 25 0.09 -2.05 -18.58
N LYS A 26 1.11 -2.89 -18.32
CA LYS A 26 0.95 -4.34 -18.36
C LYS A 26 -0.03 -4.84 -17.30
N GLU A 27 0.15 -4.41 -16.05
CA GLU A 27 -0.63 -4.88 -14.91
C GLU A 27 -1.58 -3.81 -14.33
N TRP A 28 -1.47 -2.53 -14.76
CA TRP A 28 -2.22 -1.42 -14.18
C TRP A 28 -3.07 -0.68 -15.22
N THR A 29 -4.18 -0.12 -14.76
CA THR A 29 -5.03 0.84 -15.48
C THR A 29 -5.26 2.07 -14.62
N ASN A 30 -5.74 3.16 -15.22
CA ASN A 30 -6.38 4.22 -14.45
C ASN A 30 -7.75 3.76 -13.92
N ALA A 31 -8.39 4.54 -13.06
CA ALA A 31 -9.69 4.19 -12.47
C ALA A 31 -10.80 3.89 -13.50
N LYS A 32 -10.68 4.43 -14.72
CA LYS A 32 -11.66 4.24 -15.83
C LYS A 32 -11.31 3.09 -16.76
N GLY A 33 -10.26 2.31 -16.47
CA GLY A 33 -9.79 1.19 -17.29
C GLY A 33 -8.88 1.57 -18.45
N GLY A 34 -8.51 2.84 -18.58
CA GLY A 34 -7.56 3.31 -19.59
C GLY A 34 -6.09 3.26 -19.11
N LYS A 35 -5.18 3.81 -19.91
CA LYS A 35 -3.75 3.85 -19.61
C LYS A 35 -3.50 4.62 -18.29
N PRO A 36 -2.63 4.11 -17.39
CA PRO A 36 -2.21 4.83 -16.19
C PRO A 36 -1.55 6.16 -16.53
N GLY A 37 -1.86 7.23 -15.79
CA GLY A 37 -1.27 8.54 -15.99
C GLY A 37 0.00 8.79 -15.18
N TRP A 38 0.47 7.82 -14.40
CA TRP A 38 1.68 7.93 -13.60
C TRP A 38 2.93 7.71 -14.46
N LYS A 39 4.03 8.36 -14.11
CA LYS A 39 5.27 8.32 -14.87
C LYS A 39 6.16 7.16 -14.44
N VAL A 40 6.73 6.45 -15.41
CA VAL A 40 7.79 5.47 -15.15
C VAL A 40 9.13 6.11 -15.53
N GLU A 41 10.04 6.18 -14.57
CA GLU A 41 11.40 6.65 -14.77
C GLU A 41 12.34 5.98 -13.76
N ASN A 42 13.58 5.70 -14.17
CA ASN A 42 14.59 5.05 -13.33
C ASN A 42 14.07 3.77 -12.65
N LYS A 43 13.28 2.96 -13.36
CA LYS A 43 12.61 1.76 -12.86
C LYS A 43 11.67 2.00 -11.66
N CYS A 44 11.21 3.21 -11.47
CA CYS A 44 10.26 3.59 -10.44
C CYS A 44 9.00 4.17 -11.06
N VAL A 45 7.89 4.07 -10.34
CA VAL A 45 6.63 4.72 -10.68
C VAL A 45 6.49 6.00 -9.87
N THR A 46 6.38 7.13 -10.56
CA THR A 46 6.20 8.44 -9.93
C THR A 46 4.75 8.90 -10.09
N ILE A 47 4.11 9.22 -8.97
CA ILE A 47 2.75 9.77 -8.94
C ILE A 47 2.79 11.17 -9.53
N ILE A 48 1.94 11.43 -10.52
CA ILE A 48 1.78 12.76 -11.13
C ILE A 48 0.53 13.40 -10.55
N LYS A 49 0.71 14.59 -9.96
CA LYS A 49 -0.40 15.35 -9.36
C LYS A 49 -1.51 15.58 -10.40
N GLY A 50 -2.73 15.19 -10.03
CA GLY A 50 -3.90 15.31 -10.90
C GLY A 50 -4.10 14.18 -11.91
N ALA A 51 -3.19 13.21 -12.00
CA ALA A 51 -3.34 12.05 -12.90
C ALA A 51 -4.39 11.03 -12.41
N GLY A 52 -4.88 11.17 -11.17
CA GLY A 52 -5.81 10.25 -10.54
C GLY A 52 -5.18 8.93 -10.12
N ASP A 53 -6.00 8.01 -9.67
CA ASP A 53 -5.57 6.73 -9.14
C ASP A 53 -5.29 5.72 -10.25
N ILE A 54 -4.48 4.73 -9.91
CA ILE A 54 -4.26 3.54 -10.72
C ILE A 54 -4.78 2.32 -9.97
N LYS A 55 -5.20 1.30 -10.71
CA LYS A 55 -5.62 0.02 -10.14
C LYS A 55 -5.08 -1.15 -10.94
N THR A 56 -4.90 -2.27 -10.28
CA THR A 56 -4.49 -3.51 -10.93
C THR A 56 -5.57 -3.99 -11.90
N LYS A 57 -5.16 -4.55 -13.05
CA LYS A 57 -6.08 -5.22 -13.98
C LYS A 57 -6.63 -6.51 -13.38
N ARG A 58 -5.78 -7.20 -12.62
CA ARG A 58 -6.12 -8.42 -11.91
C ARG A 58 -6.82 -8.09 -10.60
N VAL A 59 -7.85 -8.87 -10.27
CA VAL A 59 -8.55 -8.82 -8.99
C VAL A 59 -7.89 -9.80 -8.03
N PHE A 60 -7.73 -9.39 -6.78
CA PHE A 60 -7.19 -10.19 -5.70
C PHE A 60 -8.18 -10.28 -4.54
N GLU A 61 -8.23 -11.46 -3.94
CA GLU A 61 -8.92 -11.70 -2.66
C GLU A 61 -7.89 -11.68 -1.53
N ASP A 62 -7.70 -12.83 -0.82
CA ASP A 62 -6.62 -12.97 0.16
C ASP A 62 -5.27 -12.82 -0.53
N CYS A 63 -4.39 -11.99 0.02
CA CYS A 63 -3.09 -11.79 -0.59
C CYS A 63 -2.02 -11.38 0.43
N GLN A 64 -0.78 -11.61 0.04
CA GLN A 64 0.39 -10.95 0.61
C GLN A 64 0.89 -9.95 -0.44
N LEU A 65 1.02 -8.69 -0.05
CA LEU A 65 1.49 -7.61 -0.92
C LEU A 65 2.78 -7.04 -0.36
N HIS A 66 3.85 -7.11 -1.16
CA HIS A 66 5.08 -6.38 -0.92
C HIS A 66 5.09 -5.12 -1.78
N ILE A 67 5.34 -3.97 -1.19
CA ILE A 67 5.42 -2.70 -1.90
C ILE A 67 6.47 -1.80 -1.29
N GLU A 68 7.32 -1.24 -2.17
CA GLU A 68 8.31 -0.24 -1.81
C GLU A 68 7.82 1.15 -2.23
N TRP A 69 7.99 2.13 -1.37
CA TRP A 69 7.58 3.51 -1.63
C TRP A 69 8.53 4.51 -0.98
N ARG A 70 8.54 5.73 -1.48
CA ARG A 70 9.23 6.84 -0.82
C ARG A 70 8.49 8.15 -1.02
N SER A 71 8.51 9.00 -0.01
CA SER A 71 8.06 10.39 -0.14
C SER A 71 9.11 11.23 -0.88
N PRO A 72 8.72 12.38 -1.47
CA PRO A 72 9.67 13.31 -2.04
C PRO A 72 10.75 13.71 -1.03
N GLU A 73 12.01 13.82 -1.47
CA GLU A 73 13.12 14.27 -0.63
C GLU A 73 12.92 15.71 -0.17
N GLN A 74 12.46 16.57 -1.08
CA GLN A 74 12.07 17.93 -0.74
C GLN A 74 10.72 17.92 -0.03
N VAL A 75 10.73 18.31 1.25
CA VAL A 75 9.53 18.39 2.08
C VAL A 75 8.74 19.64 1.74
N GLU A 76 7.46 19.45 1.43
CA GLU A 76 6.50 20.53 1.25
C GLU A 76 5.29 20.29 2.15
N GLY A 77 4.76 21.34 2.76
CA GLY A 77 3.58 21.28 3.62
C GLY A 77 3.80 20.68 5.01
N GLU A 78 2.72 20.45 5.72
CA GLU A 78 2.67 19.91 7.07
C GLU A 78 1.51 18.91 7.22
N GLY A 79 1.59 18.02 8.21
CA GLY A 79 0.55 17.04 8.53
C GLY A 79 0.19 16.20 7.31
N GLN A 80 -1.07 16.16 6.93
CA GLN A 80 -1.58 15.45 5.76
C GLN A 80 -1.23 16.13 4.42
N GLY A 81 -0.72 17.34 4.44
CA GLY A 81 -0.28 18.10 3.26
C GLY A 81 1.12 17.74 2.78
N ARG A 82 1.89 16.91 3.54
CA ARG A 82 3.19 16.39 3.11
C ARG A 82 2.99 15.25 2.11
N GLY A 83 4.07 14.68 1.57
CA GLY A 83 4.01 13.55 0.63
C GLY A 83 2.98 12.51 1.07
N ASN A 84 1.87 12.42 0.36
CA ASN A 84 0.66 11.67 0.76
C ASN A 84 0.13 10.84 -0.40
N SER A 85 -0.22 9.60 -0.12
CA SER A 85 -0.85 8.65 -1.03
C SER A 85 -1.53 7.55 -0.20
N GLY A 86 -2.02 6.48 -0.84
CA GLY A 86 -2.60 5.33 -0.16
C GLY A 86 -2.59 4.07 -1.00
N ILE A 87 -2.62 2.93 -0.32
CA ILE A 87 -2.79 1.62 -0.93
C ILE A 87 -4.19 1.14 -0.59
N PHE A 88 -5.05 1.02 -1.60
CA PHE A 88 -6.42 0.58 -1.42
C PHE A 88 -6.57 -0.91 -1.71
N LEU A 89 -6.98 -1.68 -0.70
CA LEU A 89 -7.34 -3.08 -0.86
C LEU A 89 -8.82 -3.16 -1.19
N GLN A 90 -9.13 -3.81 -2.33
CA GLN A 90 -10.47 -3.93 -2.90
C GLN A 90 -11.18 -2.56 -3.08
N GLU A 91 -10.41 -1.51 -3.46
CA GLU A 91 -10.92 -0.14 -3.64
C GLU A 91 -11.63 0.44 -2.39
N ARG A 92 -11.43 -0.14 -1.21
CA ARG A 92 -12.20 0.16 0.01
C ARG A 92 -11.33 0.48 1.23
N TYR A 93 -10.32 -0.35 1.50
CA TYR A 93 -9.54 -0.25 2.73
C TYR A 93 -8.19 0.36 2.44
N GLU A 94 -7.94 1.53 2.99
CA GLU A 94 -6.71 2.27 2.74
C GLU A 94 -5.65 2.00 3.80
N VAL A 95 -4.48 1.52 3.36
CA VAL A 95 -3.24 1.59 4.12
C VAL A 95 -2.53 2.89 3.74
N GLN A 96 -2.42 3.80 4.69
CA GLN A 96 -1.90 5.14 4.46
C GLN A 96 -0.42 5.14 4.05
N ILE A 97 -0.11 5.90 3.03
CA ILE A 97 1.24 6.36 2.69
C ILE A 97 1.33 7.84 3.03
N LEU A 98 2.25 8.20 3.90
CA LEU A 98 2.48 9.57 4.31
C LEU A 98 3.95 9.76 4.69
N ASP A 99 4.52 10.92 4.36
CA ASP A 99 5.74 11.34 5.01
C ASP A 99 5.45 11.65 6.49
N SER A 100 5.65 10.64 7.33
CA SER A 100 5.41 10.70 8.77
C SER A 100 6.68 10.93 9.59
N TYR A 101 7.82 11.16 8.93
CA TYR A 101 9.08 11.44 9.61
C TYR A 101 9.08 12.83 10.22
N ASN A 102 9.16 12.92 11.55
CA ASN A 102 9.06 14.19 12.28
C ASN A 102 7.87 15.06 11.86
N ASN A 103 6.74 14.41 11.50
CA ASN A 103 5.55 15.07 11.01
C ASN A 103 4.37 14.80 11.95
N ARG A 104 3.81 15.85 12.53
CA ARG A 104 2.69 15.75 13.46
C ARG A 104 1.36 15.83 12.73
N THR A 105 0.56 14.78 12.86
CA THR A 105 -0.82 14.73 12.36
C THR A 105 -1.66 13.83 13.27
N TYR A 106 -2.95 13.64 12.95
CA TYR A 106 -3.79 12.73 13.74
C TYR A 106 -3.31 11.28 13.63
N ARG A 107 -3.44 10.53 14.71
CA ARG A 107 -2.82 9.21 14.88
C ARG A 107 -3.19 8.20 13.81
N ASN A 108 -4.49 8.13 13.44
CA ASN A 108 -5.00 7.21 12.43
C ASN A 108 -4.92 7.74 10.98
N GLY A 109 -4.05 8.71 10.74
CA GLY A 109 -3.65 9.22 9.43
C GLY A 109 -2.14 9.20 9.22
N GLN A 110 -1.37 8.62 10.15
CA GLN A 110 0.07 8.38 9.99
C GLN A 110 0.35 7.30 8.93
N ALA A 111 1.59 7.21 8.44
CA ALA A 111 2.01 6.10 7.59
C ALA A 111 1.67 4.76 8.22
N ALA A 112 1.21 3.80 7.43
CA ALA A 112 0.74 2.48 7.85
C ALA A 112 -0.50 2.47 8.78
N SER A 113 -1.21 3.60 8.95
CA SER A 113 -2.56 3.58 9.49
C SER A 113 -3.49 2.81 8.55
N ILE A 114 -4.48 2.12 9.10
CA ILE A 114 -5.71 1.88 8.37
C ILE A 114 -6.48 3.19 8.46
N TYR A 115 -6.50 3.93 7.36
CA TYR A 115 -6.87 5.35 7.35
C TYR A 115 -8.20 5.63 8.04
N LYS A 116 -8.16 6.52 9.02
CA LYS A 116 -9.29 6.88 9.90
C LYS A 116 -9.88 5.73 10.74
N GLN A 117 -9.33 4.51 10.66
CA GLN A 117 -9.79 3.39 11.48
C GLN A 117 -8.82 3.09 12.63
N TYR A 118 -7.57 2.74 12.30
CA TYR A 118 -6.56 2.32 13.27
C TYR A 118 -5.25 3.05 13.07
N ALA A 119 -4.70 3.57 14.15
CA ALA A 119 -3.34 4.07 14.16
C ALA A 119 -2.33 2.92 14.07
N PRO A 120 -1.14 3.12 13.50
CA PRO A 120 -0.06 2.16 13.62
C PRO A 120 0.39 2.04 15.08
N LEU A 121 0.86 0.86 15.49
CA LEU A 121 1.37 0.61 16.84
C LEU A 121 2.56 1.53 17.17
N VAL A 122 3.41 1.77 16.20
CA VAL A 122 4.58 2.67 16.27
C VAL A 122 4.78 3.35 14.92
N ASN A 123 5.45 4.51 14.92
CA ASN A 123 5.90 5.18 13.70
C ASN A 123 7.35 4.78 13.42
N VAL A 124 7.58 4.09 12.32
CA VAL A 124 8.90 3.62 11.85
C VAL A 124 9.27 4.22 10.50
N CYS A 125 8.64 5.33 10.14
CA CYS A 125 8.89 6.04 8.89
C CYS A 125 10.33 6.57 8.86
N LYS A 126 11.08 6.25 7.81
CA LYS A 126 12.40 6.80 7.53
C LYS A 126 12.28 8.22 7.01
N ALA A 127 13.41 8.92 6.90
CA ALA A 127 13.46 10.29 6.40
C ALA A 127 12.91 10.42 4.96
N PRO A 128 12.41 11.61 4.57
CA PRO A 128 12.01 11.89 3.20
C PRO A 128 13.11 11.54 2.19
N GLY A 129 12.74 10.98 1.04
CA GLY A 129 13.68 10.50 0.04
C GLY A 129 14.20 9.07 0.28
N GLU A 130 14.07 8.50 1.47
CA GLU A 130 14.46 7.13 1.76
C GLU A 130 13.34 6.14 1.41
N TRP A 131 13.72 4.95 0.91
CA TRP A 131 12.79 3.89 0.59
C TRP A 131 12.19 3.25 1.85
N GLN A 132 10.88 3.12 1.85
CA GLN A 132 10.04 2.46 2.83
C GLN A 132 9.54 1.14 2.24
N ILE A 133 9.28 0.15 3.08
CA ILE A 133 8.75 -1.15 2.69
C ILE A 133 7.48 -1.42 3.49
N TYR A 134 6.41 -1.80 2.80
CA TYR A 134 5.24 -2.41 3.40
C TYR A 134 5.16 -3.88 2.96
N ASP A 135 5.04 -4.77 3.93
CA ASP A 135 4.57 -6.13 3.75
C ASP A 135 3.18 -6.23 4.38
N ILE A 136 2.18 -6.43 3.54
CA ILE A 136 0.77 -6.43 3.92
C ILE A 136 0.21 -7.84 3.74
N ILE A 137 -0.40 -8.40 4.80
CA ILE A 137 -1.14 -9.65 4.74
C ILE A 137 -2.62 -9.29 4.87
N TYR A 138 -3.39 -9.57 3.83
CA TYR A 138 -4.80 -9.21 3.77
C TYR A 138 -5.67 -10.45 3.61
N THR A 139 -6.72 -10.54 4.42
CA THR A 139 -7.81 -11.51 4.28
C THR A 139 -9.06 -10.75 3.84
N ALA A 140 -9.58 -11.10 2.67
CA ALA A 140 -10.78 -10.50 2.10
C ALA A 140 -12.04 -10.91 2.89
N PRO A 141 -13.07 -10.05 2.94
CA PRO A 141 -14.34 -10.42 3.55
C PRO A 141 -15.04 -11.53 2.77
N ARG A 142 -15.70 -12.43 3.50
CA ARG A 142 -16.64 -13.39 2.96
C ARG A 142 -17.97 -13.22 3.63
N PHE A 143 -19.04 -13.30 2.87
CA PHE A 143 -20.38 -13.01 3.31
C PHE A 143 -21.25 -14.28 3.33
N ARG A 144 -22.24 -14.29 4.22
CA ARG A 144 -23.37 -15.23 4.19
C ARG A 144 -24.45 -14.71 3.24
N ASP A 145 -25.43 -15.54 2.94
CA ASP A 145 -26.56 -15.18 2.08
C ASP A 145 -27.38 -14.00 2.62
N ASP A 146 -27.38 -13.78 3.92
CA ASP A 146 -28.03 -12.65 4.59
C ASP A 146 -27.20 -11.35 4.58
N GLY A 147 -26.04 -11.36 3.94
CA GLY A 147 -25.13 -10.22 3.85
C GLY A 147 -24.25 -9.99 5.10
N THR A 148 -24.37 -10.80 6.13
CA THR A 148 -23.47 -10.73 7.28
C THR A 148 -22.10 -11.36 6.98
N TYR A 149 -21.08 -10.97 7.72
CA TYR A 149 -19.75 -11.58 7.55
C TYR A 149 -19.72 -13.05 7.97
N PHE A 150 -19.31 -13.93 7.06
CA PHE A 150 -18.78 -15.24 7.41
C PHE A 150 -17.32 -15.12 7.86
N THR A 151 -16.50 -14.40 7.07
CA THR A 151 -15.13 -14.01 7.42
C THR A 151 -15.03 -12.50 7.35
N PRO A 152 -14.73 -11.77 8.43
CA PRO A 152 -14.51 -10.33 8.34
C PRO A 152 -13.19 -10.03 7.61
N PRO A 153 -13.06 -8.86 7.00
CA PRO A 153 -11.80 -8.43 6.42
C PRO A 153 -10.77 -8.17 7.52
N MET A 154 -9.58 -8.77 7.37
CA MET A 154 -8.49 -8.66 8.34
C MET A 154 -7.21 -8.19 7.68
N ILE A 155 -6.38 -7.46 8.40
CA ILE A 155 -5.11 -6.98 7.87
C ILE A 155 -3.99 -7.02 8.91
N THR A 156 -2.81 -7.40 8.46
CA THR A 156 -1.55 -7.24 9.16
C THR A 156 -0.63 -6.40 8.29
N VAL A 157 0.04 -5.42 8.87
CA VAL A 157 1.02 -4.58 8.15
C VAL A 157 2.34 -4.59 8.90
N ILE A 158 3.40 -4.90 8.17
CA ILE A 158 4.79 -4.78 8.60
C ILE A 158 5.38 -3.60 7.81
N HIS A 159 5.91 -2.61 8.52
CA HIS A 159 6.53 -1.42 7.93
C HIS A 159 8.01 -1.40 8.27
N ASN A 160 8.89 -1.43 7.27
CA ASN A 160 10.34 -1.49 7.45
C ASN A 160 10.79 -2.63 8.40
N GLY A 161 10.14 -3.80 8.31
CA GLY A 161 10.43 -4.96 9.15
C GLY A 161 9.81 -4.91 10.55
N VAL A 162 9.04 -3.86 10.91
CA VAL A 162 8.39 -3.72 12.21
C VAL A 162 6.89 -3.93 12.07
N LEU A 163 6.30 -4.77 12.94
CA LEU A 163 4.85 -5.01 12.99
C LEU A 163 4.14 -3.75 13.49
N VAL A 164 3.31 -3.14 12.63
CA VAL A 164 2.59 -1.89 12.92
C VAL A 164 1.07 -2.05 12.96
N GLN A 165 0.52 -3.08 12.29
CA GLN A 165 -0.88 -3.52 12.41
C GLN A 165 -0.88 -5.03 12.60
N ASN A 166 -1.49 -5.54 13.68
CA ASN A 166 -1.47 -6.95 14.02
C ASN A 166 -2.87 -7.55 13.89
N HIS A 167 -3.17 -8.16 12.75
CA HIS A 167 -4.41 -8.90 12.51
C HIS A 167 -5.66 -8.11 12.92
N VAL A 168 -5.75 -6.85 12.49
CA VAL A 168 -6.86 -5.97 12.84
C VAL A 168 -8.06 -6.18 11.91
N LYS A 169 -9.26 -6.20 12.50
CA LYS A 169 -10.52 -6.29 11.74
C LYS A 169 -10.85 -4.94 11.12
N LEU A 170 -11.01 -4.92 9.80
CA LEU A 170 -11.38 -3.72 9.07
C LEU A 170 -12.87 -3.43 9.18
N ARG A 171 -13.22 -2.15 9.14
CA ARG A 171 -14.59 -1.65 9.14
C ARG A 171 -14.94 -1.12 7.75
N GLY A 172 -16.12 -1.44 7.27
CA GLY A 172 -16.60 -0.97 5.98
C GLY A 172 -17.85 -1.66 5.53
#